data_78c1a50669125c3123ceffd106bf033e
#
_entry.id   78c1a50669125c3123ceffd106bf033e
#
_cell.length_a   1.000
_cell.length_b   1.000
_cell.length_c   1.000
_cell.angle_alpha   90.00
_cell.angle_beta   90.00
_cell.angle_gamma   90.00
#
_symmetry.space_group_name_H-M   'P 1'
#
loop_
_entity.id
_entity.type
_entity.pdbx_description
1 polymer ?
#
loop_
_entity_poly.entity_id
_entity_poly.type
_entity_poly.pdbx_seq_one_letter_code
_entity_poly.pdbx_strand_id
1 'polypeptide(L)'
;MTIRWTELVVFALLFLLVTGLGFYAARWRSVGALDHLDEWGLGGRRFGSWITWFLIGGDLYTAYTFVAVPALMFGAGAMGFFALPYTVLVYPLVFLPLVRLWSVSRVHGYVTPADFVAGRYGSDTLAFLVAITGIVATMPYIALQLAGLEAVLRTMGLNGSGLAGHLPLFVAFVILALYTYQSGLRAPALIAFVKDTLIYLVIIAAIVVVPAK
;
A
#
# COMPACT_ATOMS: atom_id res chain seq x y z
N MET A 1 -30.21 -8.92 -4.84
CA MET A 1 -29.16 -8.35 -5.71
C MET A 1 -28.56 -9.47 -6.54
N THR A 2 -28.45 -9.29 -7.83
CA THR A 2 -27.86 -10.30 -8.73
C THR A 2 -26.33 -10.19 -8.67
N ILE A 3 -25.66 -11.32 -8.53
CA ILE A 3 -24.19 -11.39 -8.58
C ILE A 3 -23.72 -10.94 -9.95
N ARG A 4 -22.78 -10.01 -9.97
CA ARG A 4 -22.19 -9.48 -11.21
C ARG A 4 -21.00 -10.35 -11.62
N TRP A 5 -21.30 -11.46 -12.28
CA TRP A 5 -20.33 -12.51 -12.59
C TRP A 5 -19.11 -12.03 -13.37
N THR A 6 -19.29 -11.13 -14.34
CA THR A 6 -18.17 -10.61 -15.15
C THR A 6 -17.17 -9.86 -14.29
N GLU A 7 -17.65 -9.00 -13.40
CA GLU A 7 -16.79 -8.20 -12.52
C GLU A 7 -16.12 -9.09 -11.47
N LEU A 8 -16.85 -10.08 -10.94
CA LEU A 8 -16.31 -11.04 -9.99
C LEU A 8 -15.19 -11.90 -10.60
N VAL A 9 -15.36 -12.36 -11.84
CA VAL A 9 -14.33 -13.14 -12.55
C VAL A 9 -13.09 -12.28 -12.80
N VAL A 10 -13.24 -11.05 -13.28
CA VAL A 10 -12.11 -10.13 -13.48
C VAL A 10 -11.39 -9.87 -12.18
N PHE A 11 -12.12 -9.58 -11.11
CA PHE A 11 -11.55 -9.39 -9.78
C PHE A 11 -10.79 -10.63 -9.30
N ALA A 12 -11.38 -11.82 -9.42
CA ALA A 12 -10.76 -13.07 -8.98
C ALA A 12 -9.47 -13.37 -9.76
N LEU A 13 -9.47 -13.14 -11.08
CA LEU A 13 -8.26 -13.32 -11.91
C LEU A 13 -7.13 -12.36 -11.50
N LEU A 14 -7.46 -11.08 -11.30
CA LEU A 14 -6.48 -10.09 -10.84
C LEU A 14 -6.00 -10.38 -9.42
N PHE A 15 -6.89 -10.80 -8.53
CA PHE A 15 -6.54 -11.18 -7.17
C PHE A 15 -5.62 -12.40 -7.13
N LEU A 16 -5.89 -13.43 -7.95
CA LEU A 16 -5.02 -14.61 -8.07
C LEU A 16 -3.66 -14.26 -8.67
N LEU A 17 -3.62 -13.39 -9.67
CA LEU A 17 -2.38 -12.88 -10.26
C LEU A 17 -1.52 -12.18 -9.18
N VAL A 18 -2.11 -11.24 -8.46
CA VAL A 18 -1.42 -10.48 -7.39
C VAL A 18 -0.97 -11.40 -6.27
N THR A 19 -1.79 -12.36 -5.87
CA THR A 19 -1.45 -13.37 -4.86
C THR A 19 -0.26 -14.23 -5.30
N GLY A 20 -0.30 -14.72 -6.55
CA GLY A 20 0.80 -15.49 -7.13
C GLY A 20 2.10 -14.71 -7.19
N LEU A 21 2.05 -13.44 -7.60
CA LEU A 21 3.20 -12.53 -7.58
C LEU A 21 3.70 -12.27 -6.16
N GLY A 22 2.80 -12.12 -5.19
CA GLY A 22 3.14 -11.93 -3.79
C GLY A 22 3.97 -13.09 -3.21
N PHE A 23 3.56 -14.32 -3.45
CA PHE A 23 4.32 -15.51 -3.04
C PHE A 23 5.60 -15.71 -3.87
N TYR A 24 5.56 -15.42 -5.17
CA TYR A 24 6.76 -15.48 -6.02
C TYR A 24 7.83 -14.48 -5.59
N ALA A 25 7.43 -13.35 -5.05
CA ALA A 25 8.32 -12.25 -4.65
C ALA A 25 9.37 -12.67 -3.61
N ALA A 26 9.11 -13.69 -2.80
CA ALA A 26 10.10 -14.25 -1.87
C ALA A 26 11.38 -14.73 -2.58
N ARG A 27 11.25 -15.18 -3.83
CA ARG A 27 12.36 -15.65 -4.66
C ARG A 27 12.95 -14.56 -5.55
N TRP A 28 12.21 -13.47 -5.74
CA TRP A 28 12.60 -12.37 -6.63
C TRP A 28 13.70 -11.52 -6.00
N ARG A 29 14.86 -11.46 -6.66
CA ARG A 29 16.05 -10.70 -6.20
C ARG A 29 16.54 -11.05 -4.80
N SER A 30 16.18 -12.20 -4.26
CA SER A 30 16.69 -12.70 -3.00
C SER A 30 18.14 -13.14 -3.15
N VAL A 31 19.01 -12.68 -2.28
CA VAL A 31 20.45 -13.08 -2.24
C VAL A 31 20.86 -13.55 -0.86
N GLY A 32 20.06 -13.26 0.15
CA GLY A 32 20.27 -13.67 1.54
C GLY A 32 19.04 -14.36 2.13
N ALA A 33 19.19 -14.82 3.36
CA ALA A 33 18.07 -15.35 4.10
C ALA A 33 17.10 -14.22 4.48
N LEU A 34 15.81 -14.44 4.27
CA LEU A 34 14.75 -13.49 4.58
C LEU A 34 14.51 -13.26 6.09
N ASP A 35 15.24 -13.98 6.93
CA ASP A 35 15.28 -13.81 8.37
C ASP A 35 16.05 -12.56 8.83
N HIS A 36 16.86 -11.97 7.94
CA HIS A 36 17.49 -10.69 8.20
C HIS A 36 16.53 -9.53 7.94
N LEU A 37 16.41 -8.63 8.91
CA LEU A 37 15.49 -7.48 8.84
C LEU A 37 15.75 -6.58 7.63
N ASP A 38 16.99 -6.39 7.21
CA ASP A 38 17.36 -5.66 6.01
C ASP A 38 16.81 -6.31 4.72
N GLU A 39 16.83 -7.63 4.65
CA GLU A 39 16.32 -8.37 3.50
C GLU A 39 14.78 -8.36 3.48
N TRP A 40 14.16 -8.55 4.63
CA TRP A 40 12.70 -8.56 4.75
C TRP A 40 12.12 -7.16 4.63
N GLY A 41 12.62 -6.19 5.41
CA GLY A 41 12.06 -4.84 5.54
C GLY A 41 12.49 -3.86 4.45
N LEU A 42 13.66 -4.04 3.85
CA LEU A 42 14.23 -3.12 2.85
C LEU A 42 14.56 -3.78 1.50
N GLY A 43 14.20 -5.05 1.31
CA GLY A 43 14.54 -5.79 0.10
C GLY A 43 16.04 -5.89 -0.15
N GLY A 44 16.85 -5.91 0.93
CA GLY A 44 18.32 -5.92 0.86
C GLY A 44 18.91 -4.63 0.29
N ARG A 45 18.17 -3.52 0.33
CA ARG A 45 18.54 -2.20 -0.24
C ARG A 45 18.92 -2.26 -1.74
N ARG A 46 18.32 -3.18 -2.48
CA ARG A 46 18.65 -3.46 -3.90
C ARG A 46 17.61 -2.97 -4.89
N PHE A 47 16.65 -2.20 -4.44
CA PHE A 47 15.68 -1.58 -5.30
C PHE A 47 16.34 -0.40 -6.00
N GLY A 48 16.37 -0.45 -7.35
CA GLY A 48 16.78 0.68 -8.16
C GLY A 48 15.66 1.69 -8.31
N SER A 49 15.95 2.83 -8.94
CA SER A 49 15.01 3.95 -9.08
C SER A 49 13.66 3.56 -9.68
N TRP A 50 13.63 2.65 -10.67
CA TRP A 50 12.39 2.18 -11.29
C TRP A 50 11.50 1.40 -10.30
N ILE A 51 12.07 0.46 -9.55
CA ILE A 51 11.31 -0.31 -8.57
C ILE A 51 10.80 0.61 -7.47
N THR A 52 11.64 1.53 -7.01
CA THR A 52 11.25 2.51 -5.98
C THR A 52 10.15 3.44 -6.48
N TRP A 53 10.20 3.87 -7.75
CA TRP A 53 9.14 4.69 -8.35
C TRP A 53 7.78 3.98 -8.30
N PHE A 54 7.70 2.73 -8.79
CA PHE A 54 6.46 1.96 -8.74
C PHE A 54 6.02 1.66 -7.31
N LEU A 55 6.95 1.35 -6.41
CA LEU A 55 6.62 1.08 -5.01
C LEU A 55 6.03 2.31 -4.30
N ILE A 56 6.61 3.50 -4.51
CA ILE A 56 6.07 4.75 -3.97
C ILE A 56 4.74 5.10 -4.65
N GLY A 57 4.61 4.95 -5.97
CA GLY A 57 3.35 5.12 -6.69
C GLY A 57 2.28 4.20 -6.15
N GLY A 58 2.61 2.92 -5.97
CA GLY A 58 1.72 1.93 -5.37
C GLY A 58 1.27 2.23 -3.94
N ASP A 59 2.06 2.95 -3.18
CA ASP A 59 1.70 3.41 -1.83
C ASP A 59 0.79 4.66 -1.85
N LEU A 60 0.97 5.53 -2.82
CA LEU A 60 0.15 6.74 -2.99
C LEU A 60 -1.22 6.44 -3.63
N TYR A 61 -1.27 5.57 -4.64
CA TYR A 61 -2.49 5.21 -5.37
C TYR A 61 -3.24 4.07 -4.67
N THR A 62 -4.05 4.41 -3.68
CA THR A 62 -4.73 3.46 -2.79
C THR A 62 -6.24 3.65 -2.80
N ALA A 63 -6.96 2.94 -1.93
CA ALA A 63 -8.39 3.15 -1.70
C ALA A 63 -8.71 4.59 -1.29
N TYR A 64 -7.79 5.30 -0.66
CA TYR A 64 -7.95 6.73 -0.37
C TYR A 64 -8.13 7.54 -1.66
N THR A 65 -7.27 7.33 -2.64
CA THR A 65 -7.28 8.08 -3.90
C THR A 65 -8.50 7.78 -4.77
N PHE A 66 -8.93 6.51 -4.83
CA PHE A 66 -9.97 6.08 -5.78
C PHE A 66 -11.37 5.94 -5.17
N VAL A 67 -11.46 5.81 -3.85
CA VAL A 67 -12.75 5.64 -3.16
C VAL A 67 -13.03 6.80 -2.22
N ALA A 68 -12.11 7.08 -1.28
CA ALA A 68 -12.39 8.05 -0.22
C ALA A 68 -12.44 9.49 -0.72
N VAL A 69 -11.48 9.94 -1.52
CA VAL A 69 -11.44 11.31 -2.05
C VAL A 69 -12.62 11.59 -3.00
N PRO A 70 -12.90 10.72 -4.00
CA PRO A 70 -14.10 10.91 -4.84
C PRO A 70 -15.41 10.91 -4.06
N ALA A 71 -15.54 10.01 -3.07
CA ALA A 71 -16.72 9.98 -2.21
C ALA A 71 -16.87 11.28 -1.39
N LEU A 72 -15.78 11.83 -0.88
CA LEU A 72 -15.78 13.10 -0.17
C LEU A 72 -16.13 14.28 -1.10
N MET A 73 -15.60 14.28 -2.32
CA MET A 73 -15.94 15.29 -3.33
C MET A 73 -17.43 15.23 -3.70
N PHE A 74 -17.98 14.04 -3.85
CA PHE A 74 -19.40 13.85 -4.15
C PHE A 74 -20.29 14.24 -2.97
N GLY A 75 -19.94 13.85 -1.74
CA GLY A 75 -20.78 14.05 -0.55
C GLY A 75 -20.63 15.42 0.11
N ALA A 76 -19.43 16.03 0.06
CA ALA A 76 -19.10 17.27 0.77
C ALA A 76 -18.53 18.37 -0.15
N GLY A 77 -18.49 18.14 -1.45
CA GLY A 77 -18.11 19.14 -2.46
C GLY A 77 -16.68 19.64 -2.27
N ALA A 78 -16.52 20.96 -2.11
CA ALA A 78 -15.22 21.63 -2.07
C ALA A 78 -14.24 21.09 -0.98
N MET A 79 -14.74 20.47 0.07
CA MET A 79 -13.88 19.85 1.11
C MET A 79 -13.00 18.74 0.55
N GLY A 80 -13.41 18.05 -0.51
CA GLY A 80 -12.62 17.03 -1.17
C GLY A 80 -11.32 17.55 -1.80
N PHE A 81 -11.27 18.82 -2.18
CA PHE A 81 -10.06 19.45 -2.74
C PHE A 81 -8.92 19.60 -1.73
N PHE A 82 -9.17 19.39 -0.42
CA PHE A 82 -8.12 19.35 0.59
C PHE A 82 -7.04 18.31 0.28
N ALA A 83 -7.39 17.25 -0.46
CA ALA A 83 -6.43 16.22 -0.88
C ALA A 83 -5.28 16.77 -1.73
N LEU A 84 -5.47 17.83 -2.52
CA LEU A 84 -4.45 18.41 -3.40
C LEU A 84 -3.35 19.16 -2.63
N PRO A 85 -3.67 20.16 -1.76
CA PRO A 85 -2.65 20.94 -1.07
C PRO A 85 -1.72 20.09 -0.22
N TYR A 86 -2.23 19.14 0.57
CA TYR A 86 -1.35 18.33 1.40
C TYR A 86 -0.46 17.39 0.59
N THR A 87 -0.96 16.85 -0.52
CA THR A 87 -0.16 16.02 -1.42
C THR A 87 0.99 16.81 -2.03
N VAL A 88 0.74 18.05 -2.45
CA VAL A 88 1.78 18.94 -2.99
C VAL A 88 2.82 19.30 -1.92
N LEU A 89 2.39 19.56 -0.68
CA LEU A 89 3.29 19.91 0.42
C LEU A 89 4.21 18.77 0.87
N VAL A 90 3.82 17.53 0.62
CA VAL A 90 4.67 16.36 0.94
C VAL A 90 5.98 16.37 0.16
N TYR A 91 5.99 16.81 -1.11
CA TYR A 91 7.19 16.77 -1.96
C TYR A 91 8.38 17.54 -1.38
N PRO A 92 8.27 18.80 -0.96
CA PRO A 92 9.39 19.51 -0.31
C PRO A 92 9.86 18.80 0.96
N LEU A 93 8.95 18.22 1.74
CA LEU A 93 9.29 17.46 2.96
C LEU A 93 10.07 16.18 2.63
N VAL A 94 9.74 15.51 1.52
CA VAL A 94 10.50 14.33 1.05
C VAL A 94 11.93 14.74 0.68
N PHE A 95 12.11 15.80 -0.10
CA PHE A 95 13.43 16.18 -0.59
C PHE A 95 14.34 16.79 0.46
N LEU A 96 13.81 17.42 1.49
CA LEU A 96 14.63 18.08 2.52
C LEU A 96 15.03 17.10 3.66
N PRO A 97 14.09 16.56 4.48
CA PRO A 97 14.48 15.72 5.60
C PRO A 97 14.73 14.26 5.23
N LEU A 98 13.95 13.66 4.30
CA LEU A 98 14.07 12.22 4.04
C LEU A 98 15.35 11.85 3.30
N VAL A 99 15.86 12.68 2.41
CA VAL A 99 17.16 12.44 1.76
C VAL A 99 18.29 12.42 2.78
N ARG A 100 18.25 13.34 3.76
CA ARG A 100 19.23 13.38 4.84
C ARG A 100 19.11 12.17 5.76
N LEU A 101 17.88 11.83 6.15
CA LEU A 101 17.59 10.65 6.96
C LEU A 101 18.05 9.35 6.27
N TRP A 102 17.79 9.22 4.96
CA TRP A 102 18.25 8.10 4.17
C TRP A 102 19.77 7.98 4.16
N SER A 103 20.50 9.09 3.97
CA SER A 103 21.95 9.11 3.98
C SER A 103 22.53 8.65 5.31
N VAL A 104 21.99 9.15 6.42
CA VAL A 104 22.40 8.77 7.78
C VAL A 104 22.06 7.29 8.02
N SER A 105 20.86 6.86 7.70
CA SER A 105 20.41 5.48 7.91
C SER A 105 21.24 4.48 7.10
N ARG A 106 21.67 4.85 5.90
CA ARG A 106 22.54 4.02 5.08
C ARG A 106 23.94 3.82 5.70
N VAL A 107 24.51 4.88 6.27
CA VAL A 107 25.84 4.82 6.90
C VAL A 107 25.82 4.02 8.20
N HIS A 108 24.76 4.17 9.01
CA HIS A 108 24.65 3.53 10.32
C HIS A 108 23.91 2.18 10.31
N GLY A 109 23.40 1.75 9.16
CA GLY A 109 22.66 0.49 9.04
C GLY A 109 21.24 0.53 9.63
N TYR A 110 20.65 1.72 9.87
CA TYR A 110 19.31 1.82 10.43
C TYR A 110 18.26 1.33 9.43
N VAL A 111 17.30 0.54 9.91
CA VAL A 111 16.21 -0.03 9.11
C VAL A 111 14.91 0.72 9.35
N THR A 112 14.66 1.10 10.61
CA THR A 112 13.42 1.75 11.04
C THR A 112 13.68 3.17 11.57
N PRO A 113 12.65 4.04 11.62
CA PRO A 113 12.75 5.33 12.30
C PRO A 113 13.12 5.20 13.78
N ALA A 114 12.71 4.10 14.44
CA ALA A 114 13.05 3.82 15.82
C ALA A 114 14.56 3.59 16.00
N ASP A 115 15.23 2.89 15.07
CA ASP A 115 16.67 2.70 15.11
C ASP A 115 17.44 4.02 15.02
N PHE A 116 16.97 4.93 14.13
CA PHE A 116 17.54 6.27 14.03
C PHE A 116 17.42 7.03 15.35
N VAL A 117 16.27 6.95 16.00
CA VAL A 117 16.03 7.64 17.29
C VAL A 117 16.89 7.03 18.39
N ALA A 118 16.98 5.71 18.48
CA ALA A 118 17.87 5.02 19.41
C ALA A 118 19.33 5.46 19.22
N GLY A 119 19.81 5.43 17.98
CA GLY A 119 21.19 5.81 17.66
C GLY A 119 21.49 7.30 17.86
N ARG A 120 20.52 8.19 17.64
CA ARG A 120 20.69 9.65 17.76
C ARG A 120 20.62 10.14 19.21
N TYR A 121 19.74 9.56 20.01
CA TYR A 121 19.43 10.04 21.35
C TYR A 121 19.91 9.09 22.47
N GLY A 122 20.36 7.88 22.12
CA GLY A 122 20.80 6.88 23.10
C GLY A 122 19.69 6.42 24.05
N SER A 123 18.43 6.43 23.60
CA SER A 123 17.26 6.13 24.43
C SER A 123 16.38 5.07 23.80
N ASP A 124 16.37 3.87 24.37
CA ASP A 124 15.51 2.76 23.94
C ASP A 124 14.03 3.05 24.23
N THR A 125 13.75 3.77 25.31
CA THR A 125 12.37 4.19 25.62
C THR A 125 11.80 5.11 24.56
N LEU A 126 12.59 6.07 24.09
CA LEU A 126 12.15 6.97 23.02
C LEU A 126 11.96 6.22 21.69
N ALA A 127 12.85 5.31 21.36
CA ALA A 127 12.73 4.44 20.20
C ALA A 127 11.45 3.59 20.25
N PHE A 128 11.15 3.00 21.40
CA PHE A 128 9.93 2.24 21.64
C PHE A 128 8.66 3.09 21.46
N LEU A 129 8.65 4.30 22.00
CA LEU A 129 7.53 5.24 21.82
C LEU A 129 7.32 5.60 20.34
N VAL A 130 8.41 5.83 19.59
CA VAL A 130 8.34 6.09 18.14
C VAL A 130 7.76 4.88 17.38
N ALA A 131 8.20 3.66 17.74
CA ALA A 131 7.68 2.44 17.13
C ALA A 131 6.17 2.27 17.40
N ILE A 132 5.73 2.43 18.64
CA ILE A 132 4.29 2.36 18.98
C ILE A 132 3.49 3.44 18.26
N THR A 133 3.99 4.66 18.22
CA THR A 133 3.33 5.76 17.51
C THR A 133 3.14 5.41 16.04
N GLY A 134 4.16 4.85 15.38
CA GLY A 134 4.07 4.39 14.00
C GLY A 134 3.01 3.32 13.80
N ILE A 135 2.94 2.33 14.68
CA ILE A 135 1.93 1.25 14.62
C ILE A 135 0.51 1.85 14.76
N VAL A 136 0.30 2.66 15.80
CA VAL A 136 -1.03 3.28 16.05
C VAL A 136 -1.43 4.20 14.90
N ALA A 137 -0.50 4.97 14.34
CA ALA A 137 -0.76 5.88 13.22
C ALA A 137 -1.14 5.16 11.92
N THR A 138 -0.66 3.93 11.70
CA THR A 138 -1.00 3.15 10.49
C THR A 138 -2.34 2.40 10.61
N MET A 139 -2.87 2.17 11.81
CA MET A 139 -4.13 1.44 12.00
C MET A 139 -5.34 2.06 11.27
N PRO A 140 -5.60 3.38 11.35
CA PRO A 140 -6.69 4.01 10.60
C PRO A 140 -6.53 3.86 9.08
N TYR A 141 -5.29 3.88 8.60
CA TYR A 141 -4.99 3.69 7.18
C TYR A 141 -5.31 2.26 6.72
N ILE A 142 -4.95 1.24 7.52
CA ILE A 142 -5.31 -0.16 7.26
C ILE A 142 -6.84 -0.31 7.24
N ALA A 143 -7.55 0.28 8.21
CA ALA A 143 -9.00 0.25 8.27
C ALA A 143 -9.64 0.86 7.01
N LEU A 144 -9.10 1.95 6.49
CA LEU A 144 -9.55 2.58 5.24
C LEU A 144 -9.37 1.65 4.04
N GLN A 145 -8.25 0.93 3.94
CA GLN A 145 -8.02 -0.03 2.86
C GLN A 145 -9.02 -1.20 2.91
N LEU A 146 -9.30 -1.70 4.12
CA LEU A 146 -10.30 -2.76 4.32
C LEU A 146 -11.71 -2.29 3.96
N ALA A 147 -12.09 -1.08 4.36
CA ALA A 147 -13.37 -0.47 4.00
C ALA A 147 -13.50 -0.28 2.47
N GLY A 148 -12.43 0.13 1.80
CA GLY A 148 -12.37 0.22 0.35
C GLY A 148 -12.58 -1.13 -0.34
N LEU A 149 -11.89 -2.18 0.13
CA LEU A 149 -12.07 -3.53 -0.39
C LEU A 149 -13.49 -4.05 -0.15
N GLU A 150 -14.05 -3.82 1.03
CA GLU A 150 -15.43 -4.16 1.34
C GLU A 150 -16.43 -3.48 0.39
N ALA A 151 -16.24 -2.19 0.12
CA ALA A 151 -17.08 -1.44 -0.82
C ALA A 151 -17.06 -2.08 -2.22
N VAL A 152 -15.88 -2.48 -2.70
CA VAL A 152 -15.72 -3.17 -3.99
C VAL A 152 -16.44 -4.52 -4.00
N LEU A 153 -16.27 -5.35 -2.98
CA LEU A 153 -16.94 -6.65 -2.86
C LEU A 153 -18.47 -6.51 -2.84
N ARG A 154 -18.97 -5.51 -2.14
CA ARG A 154 -20.41 -5.19 -2.10
C ARG A 154 -20.97 -4.80 -3.46
N THR A 155 -20.24 -4.02 -4.27
CA THR A 155 -20.68 -3.65 -5.63
C THR A 155 -20.76 -4.84 -6.58
N MET A 156 -20.00 -5.90 -6.31
CA MET A 156 -20.05 -7.17 -7.06
C MET A 156 -21.19 -8.10 -6.62
N GLY A 157 -21.96 -7.71 -5.60
CA GLY A 157 -23.08 -8.49 -5.08
C GLY A 157 -22.70 -9.46 -3.97
N LEU A 158 -21.48 -9.39 -3.43
CA LEU A 158 -21.06 -10.17 -2.26
C LEU A 158 -21.50 -9.47 -0.97
N ASN A 159 -22.81 -9.39 -0.78
CA ASN A 159 -23.44 -8.74 0.37
C ASN A 159 -23.94 -9.82 1.33
N GLY A 160 -23.13 -10.23 2.27
CA GLY A 160 -23.56 -11.04 3.40
C GLY A 160 -23.92 -10.18 4.61
N SER A 161 -24.90 -10.60 5.39
CA SER A 161 -25.19 -10.04 6.70
C SER A 161 -24.42 -10.80 7.79
N GLY A 162 -23.93 -10.09 8.81
CA GLY A 162 -23.20 -10.67 9.92
C GLY A 162 -21.79 -11.16 9.58
N LEU A 163 -21.24 -12.04 10.40
CA LEU A 163 -19.87 -12.57 10.28
C LEU A 163 -19.60 -13.26 8.92
N ALA A 164 -20.59 -13.95 8.36
CA ALA A 164 -20.46 -14.63 7.07
C ALA A 164 -20.26 -13.64 5.90
N GLY A 165 -20.81 -12.43 6.00
CA GLY A 165 -20.63 -11.39 4.99
C GLY A 165 -19.22 -10.81 4.93
N HIS A 166 -18.48 -10.87 6.02
CA HIS A 166 -17.08 -10.40 6.08
C HIS A 166 -16.05 -11.50 5.77
N LEU A 167 -16.49 -12.75 5.55
CA LEU A 167 -15.59 -13.87 5.30
C LEU A 167 -14.69 -13.65 4.06
N PRO A 168 -15.18 -13.16 2.91
CA PRO A 168 -14.32 -12.89 1.74
C PRO A 168 -13.24 -11.86 2.05
N LEU A 169 -13.58 -10.82 2.80
CA LEU A 169 -12.64 -9.79 3.24
C LEU A 169 -11.57 -10.37 4.17
N PHE A 170 -11.98 -11.19 5.12
CA PHE A 170 -11.07 -11.85 6.06
C PHE A 170 -10.10 -12.78 5.33
N VAL A 171 -10.59 -13.60 4.41
CA VAL A 171 -9.76 -14.51 3.61
C VAL A 171 -8.75 -13.74 2.76
N ALA A 172 -9.19 -12.67 2.08
CA ALA A 172 -8.31 -11.82 1.29
C ALA A 172 -7.20 -11.19 2.16
N PHE A 173 -7.54 -10.72 3.35
CA PHE A 173 -6.58 -10.14 4.28
C PHE A 173 -5.57 -11.16 4.81
N VAL A 174 -6.02 -12.37 5.15
CA VAL A 174 -5.13 -13.46 5.59
C VAL A 174 -4.14 -13.84 4.48
N ILE A 175 -4.61 -13.96 3.24
CA ILE A 175 -3.73 -14.25 2.09
C ILE A 175 -2.69 -13.15 1.92
N LEU A 176 -3.09 -11.88 2.00
CA LEU A 176 -2.21 -10.72 1.94
C LEU A 176 -1.17 -10.76 3.06
N ALA A 177 -1.59 -11.03 4.29
CA ALA A 177 -0.69 -11.15 5.44
C ALA A 177 0.34 -12.27 5.26
N LEU A 178 -0.09 -13.43 4.76
CA LEU A 178 0.78 -14.59 4.54
C LEU A 178 1.86 -14.28 3.50
N TYR A 179 1.55 -13.78 2.33
CA TYR A 179 2.58 -13.49 1.34
C TYR A 179 3.47 -12.30 1.75
N THR A 180 2.92 -11.31 2.46
CA THR A 180 3.72 -10.19 2.98
C THR A 180 4.69 -10.66 4.06
N TYR A 181 4.22 -11.53 4.97
CA TYR A 181 5.09 -12.14 5.98
C TYR A 181 6.23 -12.94 5.34
N GLN A 182 5.93 -13.73 4.31
CA GLN A 182 6.90 -14.57 3.62
C GLN A 182 7.88 -13.77 2.74
N SER A 183 7.45 -12.70 2.12
CA SER A 183 8.21 -11.99 1.06
C SER A 183 8.71 -10.61 1.47
N GLY A 184 8.24 -10.07 2.60
CA GLY A 184 8.57 -8.72 3.06
C GLY A 184 8.25 -7.65 2.02
N LEU A 185 9.07 -6.61 1.96
CA LEU A 185 8.90 -5.47 1.04
C LEU A 185 8.97 -5.85 -0.46
N ARG A 186 9.49 -7.03 -0.79
CA ARG A 186 9.52 -7.51 -2.18
C ARG A 186 8.14 -7.77 -2.75
N ALA A 187 7.20 -8.25 -1.92
CA ALA A 187 5.83 -8.50 -2.38
C ALA A 187 5.15 -7.21 -2.86
N PRO A 188 4.99 -6.15 -2.05
CA PRO A 188 4.41 -4.91 -2.53
C PRO A 188 5.19 -4.28 -3.68
N ALA A 189 6.53 -4.39 -3.71
CA ALA A 189 7.34 -3.87 -4.80
C ALA A 189 7.04 -4.55 -6.15
N LEU A 190 6.89 -5.86 -6.18
CA LEU A 190 6.55 -6.59 -7.41
C LEU A 190 5.09 -6.37 -7.82
N ILE A 191 4.18 -6.36 -6.86
CA ILE A 191 2.75 -6.12 -7.08
C ILE A 191 2.50 -4.70 -7.60
N ALA A 192 3.30 -3.71 -7.16
CA ALA A 192 3.16 -2.32 -7.56
C ALA A 192 3.27 -2.14 -9.09
N PHE A 193 4.12 -2.90 -9.78
CA PHE A 193 4.19 -2.86 -11.25
C PHE A 193 2.86 -3.16 -11.91
N VAL A 194 2.18 -4.21 -11.47
CA VAL A 194 0.86 -4.58 -12.01
C VAL A 194 -0.19 -3.56 -11.61
N LYS A 195 -0.23 -3.21 -10.33
CA LYS A 195 -1.21 -2.29 -9.78
C LYS A 195 -1.13 -0.92 -10.46
N ASP A 196 0.04 -0.32 -10.55
CA ASP A 196 0.21 1.02 -11.11
C ASP A 196 -0.04 1.04 -12.62
N THR A 197 0.37 -0.01 -13.34
CA THR A 197 0.04 -0.16 -14.77
C THR A 197 -1.46 -0.18 -14.98
N LEU A 198 -2.20 -0.96 -14.19
CA LEU A 198 -3.67 -1.00 -14.25
C LEU A 198 -4.30 0.35 -13.92
N ILE A 199 -3.78 1.06 -12.92
CA ILE A 199 -4.23 2.39 -12.55
C ILE A 199 -4.05 3.37 -13.70
N TYR A 200 -2.87 3.42 -14.33
CA TYR A 200 -2.63 4.30 -15.48
C TYR A 200 -3.57 3.97 -16.65
N LEU A 201 -3.78 2.71 -16.95
CA LEU A 201 -4.71 2.29 -17.99
C LEU A 201 -6.14 2.76 -17.71
N VAL A 202 -6.61 2.59 -16.46
CA VAL A 202 -7.96 3.02 -16.05
C VAL A 202 -8.11 4.54 -16.12
N ILE A 203 -7.10 5.30 -15.66
CA ILE A 203 -7.13 6.77 -15.71
C ILE A 203 -7.14 7.26 -17.15
N ILE A 204 -6.29 6.71 -18.02
CA ILE A 204 -6.26 7.09 -19.44
C ILE A 204 -7.61 6.77 -20.10
N ALA A 205 -8.15 5.58 -19.84
CA ALA A 205 -9.47 5.21 -20.35
C ALA A 205 -10.57 6.15 -19.85
N ALA A 206 -10.53 6.54 -18.57
CA ALA A 206 -11.51 7.49 -18.00
C ALA A 206 -11.41 8.88 -18.64
N ILE A 207 -10.19 9.39 -18.88
CA ILE A 207 -9.98 10.68 -19.54
C ILE A 207 -10.56 10.71 -20.97
N VAL A 208 -10.50 9.57 -21.66
CA VAL A 208 -11.02 9.47 -23.04
C VAL A 208 -12.53 9.23 -23.05
N VAL A 209 -13.02 8.30 -22.24
CA VAL A 209 -14.41 7.81 -22.31
C VAL A 209 -15.39 8.76 -21.61
N VAL A 210 -15.02 9.36 -20.48
CA VAL A 210 -15.93 10.20 -19.69
C VAL A 210 -16.34 11.48 -20.43
N PRO A 211 -15.42 12.24 -21.06
CA PRO A 211 -15.81 13.44 -21.83
C PRO A 211 -16.56 13.13 -23.14
N ALA A 212 -16.46 11.88 -23.64
CA ALA A 212 -17.12 11.47 -24.89
C ALA A 212 -18.58 11.04 -24.71
N LYS A 213 -19.07 10.97 -23.46
CA LYS A 213 -20.47 10.71 -23.10
C LYS A 213 -21.18 11.97 -22.66
#